data_502a8b0d03add0a52bd34c38778efc29
#
_entry.id   502a8b0d03add0a52bd34c38778efc29
#
_cell.length_a   1.000
_cell.length_b   1.000
_cell.length_c   1.000
_cell.angle_alpha   90.00
_cell.angle_beta   90.00
_cell.angle_gamma   90.00
#
_symmetry.space_group_name_H-M   'P 1'
#
loop_
_entity.id
_entity.type
_entity.pdbx_description
1 polymer ?
#
loop_
_entity_poly.entity_id
_entity_poly.type
_entity_poly.pdbx_seq_one_letter_code
_entity_poly.pdbx_strand_id
1 'polypeptide(L)'
;MEQLLKVENLRVSYHSYAGKVQSVRGVSFEVNKGETVAVVGESGCGKSVTSKAIMGLIQCPPGEIKEGSHIYFENQDLLSFQEKQWEKYRGAECSMIFQDALTSLNPTMNIGNQIIENITNHKNVTKLEAKKEAIRLLELVGIPEPAARIKQYPHELSGGMRQRVMIAIALACNPKLLIADEPTTALDVTIQAQIIDLIKQLQQKLGTSVILITHDLGVVADIAHRIVVMYSGKVVEQGSSEDIFYRPKHPYTWALLKAVPRLDLQNKQQLVSIEGMPPDLITPPVGCPFAERCPHTMKICQTTPPPTYHFEDGHEASCWLHHPQCRKENLPFVAGGGQECQK
;
A
#
# COMPACT_ATOMS: atom_id res chain seq x y z
N MET A 1 4.30 20.09 4.29
CA MET A 1 4.46 18.97 5.25
C MET A 1 5.89 18.46 5.16
N GLU A 2 6.44 17.91 6.24
CA GLU A 2 7.81 17.39 6.24
C GLU A 2 7.83 15.98 5.64
N GLN A 3 8.69 15.75 4.64
CA GLN A 3 8.82 14.47 3.95
C GLN A 3 9.50 13.44 4.87
N LEU A 4 8.87 12.26 5.01
CA LEU A 4 9.41 11.13 5.76
C LEU A 4 10.07 10.10 4.85
N LEU A 5 9.36 9.70 3.79
CA LEU A 5 9.83 8.71 2.82
C LEU A 5 9.72 9.27 1.40
N LYS A 6 10.73 9.03 0.58
CA LYS A 6 10.70 9.27 -0.87
C LYS A 6 11.17 8.03 -1.59
N VAL A 7 10.32 7.47 -2.44
CA VAL A 7 10.68 6.43 -3.40
C VAL A 7 10.89 7.11 -4.74
N GLU A 8 12.05 6.90 -5.38
CA GLU A 8 12.41 7.55 -6.63
C GLU A 8 12.89 6.52 -7.65
N ASN A 9 12.18 6.43 -8.77
CA ASN A 9 12.49 5.57 -9.91
C ASN A 9 12.77 4.11 -9.53
N LEU A 10 12.06 3.59 -8.51
CA LEU A 10 12.27 2.22 -8.04
C LEU A 10 11.96 1.21 -9.14
N ARG A 11 12.94 0.34 -9.41
CA ARG A 11 12.84 -0.74 -10.39
C ARG A 11 13.28 -2.04 -9.75
N VAL A 12 12.37 -3.01 -9.71
CA VAL A 12 12.65 -4.35 -9.16
C VAL A 12 12.27 -5.41 -10.17
N SER A 13 13.17 -6.36 -10.37
CA SER A 13 12.93 -7.53 -11.23
C SER A 13 13.25 -8.80 -10.46
N TYR A 14 12.63 -9.91 -10.88
CA TYR A 14 12.94 -11.24 -10.39
C TYR A 14 13.37 -12.14 -11.54
N HIS A 15 14.46 -12.88 -11.35
CA HIS A 15 14.92 -13.89 -12.28
C HIS A 15 14.22 -15.21 -12.01
N SER A 16 13.48 -15.73 -12.98
CA SER A 16 12.79 -17.01 -12.95
C SER A 16 13.25 -17.89 -14.13
N TYR A 17 12.89 -19.18 -14.09
CA TYR A 17 13.13 -20.08 -15.22
C TYR A 17 12.41 -19.64 -16.52
N ALA A 18 11.25 -18.96 -16.39
CA ALA A 18 10.48 -18.45 -17.52
C ALA A 18 11.03 -17.13 -18.08
N GLY A 19 11.94 -16.47 -17.37
CA GLY A 19 12.50 -15.18 -17.77
C GLY A 19 12.56 -14.17 -16.64
N LYS A 20 12.88 -12.92 -16.96
CA LYS A 20 13.03 -11.81 -16.04
C LYS A 20 11.69 -11.07 -15.87
N VAL A 21 11.05 -11.26 -14.74
CA VAL A 21 9.79 -10.58 -14.37
C VAL A 21 10.07 -9.17 -13.87
N GLN A 22 9.61 -8.13 -14.54
CA GLN A 22 9.80 -6.72 -14.18
C GLN A 22 8.68 -6.22 -13.26
N SER A 23 8.69 -6.63 -12.00
CA SER A 23 7.60 -6.40 -11.05
C SER A 23 7.39 -4.93 -10.70
N VAL A 24 8.46 -4.11 -10.67
CA VAL A 24 8.40 -2.65 -10.44
C VAL A 24 9.24 -1.97 -11.54
N ARG A 25 8.67 -0.94 -12.19
CA ARG A 25 9.18 -0.41 -13.47
C ARG A 25 9.35 1.11 -13.45
N GLY A 26 9.93 1.66 -12.37
CA GLY A 26 10.14 3.10 -12.21
C GLY A 26 9.02 3.74 -11.38
N VAL A 27 8.75 3.20 -10.20
CA VAL A 27 7.78 3.74 -9.25
C VAL A 27 8.40 4.89 -8.48
N SER A 28 7.67 6.01 -8.42
CA SER A 28 8.05 7.18 -7.63
C SER A 28 6.84 7.71 -6.88
N PHE A 29 6.97 7.91 -5.57
CA PHE A 29 5.98 8.56 -4.71
C PHE A 29 6.64 8.97 -3.38
N GLU A 30 5.92 9.78 -2.62
CA GLU A 30 6.40 10.32 -1.35
C GLU A 30 5.38 10.07 -0.24
N VAL A 31 5.86 10.05 1.01
CA VAL A 31 5.03 9.99 2.23
C VAL A 31 5.53 11.07 3.18
N ASN A 32 4.64 11.93 3.65
CA ASN A 32 4.95 12.94 4.65
C ASN A 32 4.75 12.40 6.06
N LYS A 33 5.34 13.09 7.06
CA LYS A 33 5.16 12.74 8.47
C LYS A 33 3.67 12.83 8.87
N GLY A 34 3.16 11.78 9.50
CA GLY A 34 1.76 11.68 9.94
C GLY A 34 0.75 11.51 8.81
N GLU A 35 1.21 11.29 7.56
CA GLU A 35 0.35 11.07 6.40
C GLU A 35 -0.01 9.58 6.24
N THR A 36 -1.23 9.31 5.78
CA THR A 36 -1.62 8.00 5.27
C THR A 36 -1.67 8.05 3.74
N VAL A 37 -0.81 7.25 3.10
CA VAL A 37 -0.79 7.07 1.64
C VAL A 37 -1.31 5.67 1.31
N ALA A 38 -2.37 5.58 0.53
CA ALA A 38 -2.86 4.30 0.02
C ALA A 38 -2.21 3.96 -1.32
N VAL A 39 -1.70 2.74 -1.45
CA VAL A 39 -1.20 2.19 -2.72
C VAL A 39 -2.20 1.16 -3.22
N VAL A 40 -2.87 1.48 -4.33
CA VAL A 40 -3.97 0.66 -4.86
C VAL A 40 -3.68 0.15 -6.26
N GLY A 41 -4.36 -0.92 -6.65
CA GLY A 41 -4.26 -1.51 -7.98
C GLY A 41 -4.54 -3.02 -7.97
N GLU A 42 -4.66 -3.63 -9.14
CA GLU A 42 -4.91 -5.07 -9.28
C GLU A 42 -3.80 -5.93 -8.67
N SER A 43 -4.10 -7.20 -8.38
CA SER A 43 -3.11 -8.17 -7.92
C SER A 43 -1.96 -8.30 -8.92
N GLY A 44 -0.72 -8.46 -8.43
CA GLY A 44 0.46 -8.58 -9.28
C GLY A 44 1.01 -7.28 -9.87
N CYS A 45 0.40 -6.10 -9.62
CA CYS A 45 0.90 -4.82 -10.18
C CYS A 45 2.13 -4.24 -9.48
N GLY A 46 2.73 -4.94 -8.48
CA GLY A 46 4.00 -4.55 -7.85
C GLY A 46 3.88 -3.87 -6.47
N LYS A 47 2.69 -3.74 -5.89
CA LYS A 47 2.47 -3.08 -4.57
C LYS A 47 3.30 -3.70 -3.45
N SER A 48 3.14 -5.00 -3.21
CA SER A 48 3.87 -5.72 -2.15
C SER A 48 5.37 -5.84 -2.43
N VAL A 49 5.79 -5.79 -3.70
CA VAL A 49 7.22 -5.74 -4.05
C VAL A 49 7.80 -4.38 -3.70
N THR A 50 7.06 -3.30 -3.92
CA THR A 50 7.47 -1.94 -3.53
C THR A 50 7.62 -1.83 -2.01
N SER A 51 6.66 -2.34 -1.22
CA SER A 51 6.76 -2.33 0.24
C SER A 51 7.93 -3.18 0.76
N LYS A 52 8.16 -4.36 0.17
CA LYS A 52 9.33 -5.19 0.49
C LYS A 52 10.65 -4.50 0.17
N ALA A 53 10.72 -3.72 -0.91
CA ALA A 53 11.91 -2.93 -1.22
C ALA A 53 12.17 -1.84 -0.17
N ILE A 54 11.14 -1.12 0.29
CA ILE A 54 11.23 -0.12 1.37
C ILE A 54 11.72 -0.76 2.68
N MET A 55 11.32 -2.01 2.96
CA MET A 55 11.76 -2.77 4.13
C MET A 55 13.11 -3.47 3.96
N GLY A 56 13.75 -3.39 2.77
CA GLY A 56 14.97 -4.13 2.48
C GLY A 56 14.80 -5.64 2.52
N LEU A 57 13.62 -6.14 2.13
CA LEU A 57 13.27 -7.55 2.16
C LEU A 57 13.33 -8.22 0.76
N ILE A 58 13.87 -7.54 -0.23
CA ILE A 58 14.12 -8.12 -1.54
C ILE A 58 15.38 -8.98 -1.45
N GLN A 59 15.18 -10.31 -1.49
CA GLN A 59 16.32 -11.25 -1.54
C GLN A 59 16.99 -11.17 -2.91
N CYS A 60 18.26 -10.87 -2.92
CA CYS A 60 19.09 -10.80 -4.13
C CYS A 60 20.19 -11.87 -4.06
N PRO A 61 20.18 -12.95 -4.90
CA PRO A 61 19.18 -13.37 -5.87
C PRO A 61 17.95 -14.04 -5.22
N PRO A 62 16.81 -14.29 -5.92
CA PRO A 62 16.54 -14.06 -7.35
C PRO A 62 16.08 -12.64 -7.69
N GLY A 63 15.85 -11.77 -6.68
CA GLY A 63 15.49 -10.37 -6.88
C GLY A 63 16.67 -9.52 -7.33
N GLU A 64 16.37 -8.41 -7.98
CA GLU A 64 17.33 -7.40 -8.43
C GLU A 64 16.70 -6.04 -8.32
N ILE A 65 17.29 -5.14 -7.52
CA ILE A 65 16.97 -3.71 -7.55
C ILE A 65 17.92 -3.06 -8.53
N LYS A 66 17.38 -2.39 -9.55
CA LYS A 66 18.19 -1.81 -10.64
C LYS A 66 18.83 -0.50 -10.22
N GLU A 67 20.00 -0.22 -10.81
CA GLU A 67 20.68 1.06 -10.70
C GLU A 67 19.78 2.24 -11.06
N GLY A 68 19.97 3.38 -10.38
CA GLY A 68 19.13 4.57 -10.50
C GLY A 68 17.79 4.47 -9.76
N SER A 69 17.62 3.42 -8.94
CA SER A 69 16.54 3.35 -7.93
C SER A 69 17.04 3.96 -6.63
N HIS A 70 16.21 4.76 -5.97
CA HIS A 70 16.50 5.33 -4.66
C HIS A 70 15.29 5.24 -3.73
N ILE A 71 15.55 5.01 -2.45
CA ILE A 71 14.54 5.03 -1.39
C ILE A 71 15.12 5.84 -0.24
N TYR A 72 14.66 7.07 -0.09
CA TYR A 72 15.10 7.96 0.98
C TYR A 72 14.14 7.90 2.17
N PHE A 73 14.68 7.63 3.35
CA PHE A 73 13.96 7.75 4.61
C PHE A 73 14.67 8.79 5.47
N GLU A 74 13.98 9.87 5.86
CA GLU A 74 14.59 11.03 6.53
C GLU A 74 15.89 11.50 5.84
N ASN A 75 15.85 11.60 4.51
CA ASN A 75 16.97 11.97 3.63
C ASN A 75 18.15 10.98 3.57
N GLN A 76 18.04 9.78 4.14
CA GLN A 76 19.05 8.73 4.03
C GLN A 76 18.61 7.71 2.97
N ASP A 77 19.49 7.40 2.01
CA ASP A 77 19.19 6.37 1.01
C ASP A 77 19.31 4.97 1.62
N LEU A 78 18.16 4.32 1.80
CA LEU A 78 18.06 2.98 2.38
C LEU A 78 18.79 1.92 1.55
N LEU A 79 18.89 2.12 0.22
CA LEU A 79 19.59 1.14 -0.65
C LEU A 79 21.11 1.10 -0.42
N SER A 80 21.65 2.10 0.28
CA SER A 80 23.05 2.12 0.71
C SER A 80 23.29 1.45 2.07
N PHE A 81 22.23 1.02 2.76
CA PHE A 81 22.32 0.48 4.11
C PHE A 81 23.02 -0.87 4.15
N GLN A 82 23.91 -1.02 5.16
CA GLN A 82 24.44 -2.32 5.57
C GLN A 82 23.49 -3.03 6.54
N GLU A 83 23.66 -4.35 6.76
CA GLU A 83 22.75 -5.17 7.59
C GLU A 83 22.49 -4.58 8.98
N LYS A 84 23.51 -4.06 9.67
CA LYS A 84 23.35 -3.40 10.98
C LYS A 84 22.47 -2.15 10.96
N GLN A 85 22.40 -1.44 9.83
CA GLN A 85 21.52 -0.28 9.66
C GLN A 85 20.10 -0.74 9.39
N TRP A 86 19.93 -1.80 8.60
CA TRP A 86 18.64 -2.45 8.37
C TRP A 86 18.04 -3.03 9.66
N GLU A 87 18.84 -3.66 10.54
CA GLU A 87 18.40 -4.14 11.84
C GLU A 87 17.86 -3.02 12.73
N LYS A 88 18.47 -1.84 12.70
CA LYS A 88 17.98 -0.66 13.44
C LYS A 88 16.74 -0.04 12.80
N TYR A 89 16.65 -0.07 11.48
CA TYR A 89 15.54 0.49 10.73
C TYR A 89 14.27 -0.34 10.89
N ARG A 90 14.38 -1.67 10.67
CA ARG A 90 13.28 -2.61 10.78
C ARG A 90 12.81 -2.73 12.23
N GLY A 91 11.53 -2.53 12.48
CA GLY A 91 10.91 -2.63 13.79
C GLY A 91 10.99 -1.37 14.65
N ALA A 92 12.06 -0.59 14.56
CA ALA A 92 12.20 0.66 15.32
C ALA A 92 11.71 1.90 14.56
N GLU A 93 12.19 2.11 13.34
CA GLU A 93 11.84 3.27 12.51
C GLU A 93 10.69 2.96 11.54
N CYS A 94 10.71 1.77 10.96
CA CYS A 94 9.70 1.29 10.04
C CYS A 94 9.26 -0.13 10.41
N SER A 95 7.95 -0.36 10.46
CA SER A 95 7.37 -1.67 10.71
C SER A 95 6.39 -2.05 9.62
N MET A 96 6.14 -3.37 9.49
CA MET A 96 5.25 -3.90 8.46
C MET A 96 4.25 -4.89 9.05
N ILE A 97 2.98 -4.71 8.66
CA ILE A 97 1.91 -5.69 8.84
C ILE A 97 1.83 -6.48 7.52
N PHE A 98 2.08 -7.78 7.58
CA PHE A 98 2.04 -8.67 6.41
C PHE A 98 0.62 -9.12 6.11
N GLN A 99 0.40 -9.54 4.86
CA GLN A 99 -0.90 -9.95 4.33
C GLN A 99 -1.54 -11.14 5.11
N ASP A 100 -0.73 -12.09 5.57
CA ASP A 100 -1.21 -13.29 6.26
C ASP A 100 -0.69 -13.37 7.70
N ALA A 101 -1.60 -13.18 8.65
CA ALA A 101 -1.30 -13.29 10.07
C ALA A 101 -0.97 -14.72 10.54
N LEU A 102 -1.42 -15.75 9.79
CA LEU A 102 -1.13 -17.15 10.13
C LEU A 102 0.34 -17.50 9.92
N THR A 103 0.90 -17.04 8.83
CA THR A 103 2.30 -17.30 8.45
C THR A 103 3.28 -16.33 9.08
N SER A 104 2.81 -15.16 9.53
CA SER A 104 3.66 -14.10 10.09
C SER A 104 3.94 -14.26 11.58
N LEU A 105 3.04 -14.90 12.33
CA LEU A 105 3.24 -15.18 13.74
C LEU A 105 3.96 -16.54 13.91
N ASN A 106 4.98 -16.58 14.78
CA ASN A 106 5.66 -17.83 15.10
C ASN A 106 4.73 -18.77 15.89
N PRO A 107 4.32 -19.92 15.34
CA PRO A 107 3.36 -20.82 16.00
C PRO A 107 3.93 -21.51 17.23
N THR A 108 5.24 -21.54 17.41
CA THR A 108 5.93 -22.21 18.54
C THR A 108 6.21 -21.28 19.70
N MET A 109 5.93 -19.96 19.54
CA MET A 109 6.09 -18.96 20.59
C MET A 109 4.73 -18.38 21.00
N ASN A 110 4.55 -18.11 22.30
CA ASN A 110 3.38 -17.37 22.73
C ASN A 110 3.43 -15.93 22.27
N ILE A 111 2.26 -15.28 22.14
CA ILE A 111 2.14 -13.94 21.58
C ILE A 111 2.88 -12.88 22.39
N GLY A 112 2.93 -13.04 23.72
CA GLY A 112 3.64 -12.13 24.59
C GLY A 112 5.14 -12.12 24.36
N ASN A 113 5.73 -13.31 24.18
CA ASN A 113 7.17 -13.41 23.93
C ASN A 113 7.54 -12.79 22.58
N GLN A 114 6.72 -12.91 21.54
CA GLN A 114 6.94 -12.28 20.24
C GLN A 114 6.93 -10.74 20.35
N ILE A 115 6.01 -10.17 21.13
CA ILE A 115 5.99 -8.72 21.38
C ILE A 115 7.20 -8.30 22.22
N ILE A 116 7.49 -9.04 23.31
CA ILE A 116 8.62 -8.74 24.20
C ILE A 116 9.94 -8.80 23.46
N GLU A 117 10.14 -9.81 22.60
CA GLU A 117 11.35 -9.93 21.76
C GLU A 117 11.55 -8.70 20.89
N ASN A 118 10.53 -8.23 20.19
CA ASN A 118 10.63 -7.02 19.38
C ASN A 118 10.99 -5.79 20.23
N ILE A 119 10.36 -5.63 21.41
CA ILE A 119 10.68 -4.52 22.32
C ILE A 119 12.13 -4.57 22.80
N THR A 120 12.59 -5.75 23.28
CA THR A 120 13.94 -5.89 23.86
C THR A 120 15.05 -5.82 22.83
N ASN A 121 14.77 -6.16 21.56
CA ASN A 121 15.75 -6.02 20.48
C ASN A 121 16.01 -4.56 20.09
N HIS A 122 15.03 -3.68 20.27
CA HIS A 122 15.11 -2.29 19.82
C HIS A 122 15.16 -1.26 20.95
N LYS A 123 14.75 -1.62 22.17
CA LYS A 123 14.74 -0.73 23.34
C LYS A 123 15.59 -1.28 24.47
N ASN A 124 16.35 -0.43 25.11
CA ASN A 124 17.13 -0.82 26.29
C ASN A 124 16.23 -0.84 27.53
N VAL A 125 15.44 -1.89 27.68
CA VAL A 125 14.46 -2.09 28.77
C VAL A 125 14.60 -3.48 29.37
N THR A 126 14.20 -3.64 30.63
CA THR A 126 14.17 -4.95 31.30
C THR A 126 13.02 -5.82 30.74
N LYS A 127 13.15 -7.16 30.83
CA LYS A 127 12.06 -8.08 30.44
C LYS A 127 10.75 -7.80 31.18
N LEU A 128 10.82 -7.31 32.41
CA LEU A 128 9.62 -6.99 33.20
C LEU A 128 8.91 -5.74 32.62
N GLU A 129 9.65 -4.72 32.25
CA GLU A 129 9.12 -3.52 31.60
C GLU A 129 8.57 -3.86 30.22
N ALA A 130 9.30 -4.63 29.42
CA ALA A 130 8.84 -5.10 28.11
C ALA A 130 7.54 -5.92 28.22
N LYS A 131 7.38 -6.75 29.27
CA LYS A 131 6.13 -7.50 29.52
C LYS A 131 4.97 -6.58 29.87
N LYS A 132 5.19 -5.54 30.67
CA LYS A 132 4.14 -4.55 31.01
C LYS A 132 3.70 -3.81 29.74
N GLU A 133 4.67 -3.42 28.92
CA GLU A 133 4.38 -2.75 27.63
C GLU A 133 3.66 -3.68 26.66
N ALA A 134 4.02 -4.96 26.58
CA ALA A 134 3.33 -5.94 25.76
C ALA A 134 1.85 -6.10 26.17
N ILE A 135 1.54 -6.11 27.47
CA ILE A 135 0.16 -6.16 27.97
C ILE A 135 -0.58 -4.88 27.56
N ARG A 136 0.05 -3.70 27.72
CA ARG A 136 -0.51 -2.41 27.30
C ARG A 136 -0.81 -2.35 25.81
N LEU A 137 0.09 -2.89 24.98
CA LEU A 137 -0.11 -2.95 23.54
C LEU A 137 -1.27 -3.89 23.15
N LEU A 138 -1.38 -5.06 23.80
CA LEU A 138 -2.51 -5.97 23.58
C LEU A 138 -3.85 -5.33 23.98
N GLU A 139 -3.87 -4.54 25.07
CA GLU A 139 -5.04 -3.77 25.46
C GLU A 139 -5.36 -2.68 24.42
N LEU A 140 -4.33 -1.94 23.95
CA LEU A 140 -4.45 -0.87 22.97
C LEU A 140 -5.07 -1.37 21.66
N VAL A 141 -4.72 -2.58 21.21
CA VAL A 141 -5.30 -3.18 20.01
C VAL A 141 -6.63 -3.91 20.27
N GLY A 142 -7.16 -3.85 21.48
CA GLY A 142 -8.46 -4.37 21.85
C GLY A 142 -8.50 -5.90 22.00
N ILE A 143 -7.42 -6.53 22.48
CA ILE A 143 -7.43 -7.92 22.93
C ILE A 143 -8.08 -7.99 24.33
N PRO A 144 -9.17 -8.74 24.51
CA PRO A 144 -9.80 -8.90 25.82
C PRO A 144 -8.88 -9.68 26.76
N GLU A 145 -8.89 -9.34 28.06
CA GLU A 145 -8.09 -9.99 29.11
C GLU A 145 -6.58 -10.13 28.73
N PRO A 146 -5.88 -9.05 28.37
CA PRO A 146 -4.55 -9.13 27.79
C PRO A 146 -3.52 -9.78 28.71
N ALA A 147 -3.67 -9.61 30.05
CA ALA A 147 -2.78 -10.21 31.05
C ALA A 147 -2.88 -11.75 31.10
N ALA A 148 -4.03 -12.31 30.77
CA ALA A 148 -4.21 -13.77 30.68
C ALA A 148 -3.75 -14.26 29.30
N ARG A 149 -4.20 -13.60 28.22
CA ARG A 149 -3.97 -14.02 26.84
C ARG A 149 -2.53 -13.86 26.35
N ILE A 150 -1.71 -13.04 27.01
CA ILE A 150 -0.28 -12.87 26.66
C ILE A 150 0.50 -14.19 26.65
N LYS A 151 0.01 -15.22 27.34
CA LYS A 151 0.62 -16.56 27.39
C LYS A 151 0.12 -17.50 26.30
N GLN A 152 -0.92 -17.13 25.55
CA GLN A 152 -1.51 -17.94 24.49
C GLN A 152 -0.61 -18.01 23.26
N TYR A 153 -0.77 -19.07 22.50
CA TYR A 153 -0.12 -19.26 21.20
C TYR A 153 -1.02 -18.76 20.06
N PRO A 154 -0.46 -18.46 18.88
CA PRO A 154 -1.25 -17.99 17.76
C PRO A 154 -2.43 -18.88 17.36
N HIS A 155 -2.28 -20.20 17.45
CA HIS A 155 -3.33 -21.16 17.10
C HIS A 155 -4.54 -21.17 18.07
N GLU A 156 -4.38 -20.62 19.28
CA GLU A 156 -5.46 -20.47 20.26
C GLU A 156 -6.32 -19.21 20.05
N LEU A 157 -5.95 -18.36 19.06
CA LEU A 157 -6.59 -17.08 18.76
C LEU A 157 -7.43 -17.15 17.48
N SER A 158 -8.52 -16.37 17.42
CA SER A 158 -9.27 -16.15 16.18
C SER A 158 -8.44 -15.38 15.14
N GLY A 159 -8.84 -15.40 13.86
CA GLY A 159 -8.16 -14.66 12.79
C GLY A 159 -8.02 -13.16 13.09
N GLY A 160 -9.11 -12.51 13.50
CA GLY A 160 -9.08 -11.10 13.89
C GLY A 160 -8.21 -10.82 15.12
N MET A 161 -8.14 -11.74 16.09
CA MET A 161 -7.23 -11.59 17.23
C MET A 161 -5.76 -11.73 16.82
N ARG A 162 -5.43 -12.66 15.93
CA ARG A 162 -4.06 -12.77 15.37
C ARG A 162 -3.65 -11.51 14.63
N GLN A 163 -4.56 -10.93 13.85
CA GLN A 163 -4.32 -9.66 13.16
C GLN A 163 -4.04 -8.52 14.15
N ARG A 164 -4.81 -8.40 15.23
CA ARG A 164 -4.60 -7.43 16.31
C ARG A 164 -3.24 -7.62 17.00
N VAL A 165 -2.83 -8.88 17.24
CA VAL A 165 -1.50 -9.20 17.79
C VAL A 165 -0.40 -8.78 16.83
N MET A 166 -0.54 -9.02 15.52
CA MET A 166 0.41 -8.57 14.51
C MET A 166 0.56 -7.04 14.49
N ILE A 167 -0.56 -6.32 14.60
CA ILE A 167 -0.56 -4.85 14.75
C ILE A 167 0.17 -4.44 16.04
N ALA A 168 -0.06 -5.12 17.17
CA ALA A 168 0.64 -4.85 18.42
C ALA A 168 2.16 -5.04 18.29
N ILE A 169 2.60 -6.10 17.60
CA ILE A 169 4.02 -6.35 17.32
C ILE A 169 4.60 -5.21 16.44
N ALA A 170 3.89 -4.84 15.37
CA ALA A 170 4.33 -3.79 14.46
C ALA A 170 4.47 -2.42 15.16
N LEU A 171 3.64 -2.14 16.15
CA LEU A 171 3.65 -0.88 16.90
C LEU A 171 4.53 -0.89 18.16
N ALA A 172 5.15 -2.02 18.49
CA ALA A 172 5.85 -2.23 19.76
C ALA A 172 6.97 -1.20 20.03
N CYS A 173 7.58 -0.69 18.97
CA CYS A 173 8.64 0.30 19.06
C CYS A 173 8.21 1.73 18.70
N ASN A 174 6.92 1.98 18.45
CA ASN A 174 6.37 3.26 18.00
C ASN A 174 7.06 3.73 16.69
N PRO A 175 6.96 2.96 15.60
CA PRO A 175 7.64 3.28 14.36
C PRO A 175 7.14 4.60 13.76
N LYS A 176 8.02 5.32 13.05
CA LYS A 176 7.65 6.53 12.30
C LYS A 176 6.82 6.20 11.05
N LEU A 177 7.06 5.02 10.47
CA LEU A 177 6.36 4.50 9.29
C LEU A 177 5.81 3.10 9.56
N LEU A 178 4.52 2.92 9.31
CA LEU A 178 3.85 1.63 9.32
C LEU A 178 3.43 1.27 7.89
N ILE A 179 3.89 0.15 7.38
CA ILE A 179 3.44 -0.41 6.10
C ILE A 179 2.43 -1.50 6.40
N ALA A 180 1.20 -1.34 5.94
CA ALA A 180 0.13 -2.33 6.07
C ALA A 180 -0.16 -2.95 4.69
N ASP A 181 0.37 -4.15 4.45
CA ASP A 181 0.22 -4.86 3.17
C ASP A 181 -1.00 -5.78 3.24
N GLU A 182 -2.11 -5.33 2.67
CA GLU A 182 -3.41 -6.00 2.67
C GLU A 182 -3.84 -6.50 4.07
N PRO A 183 -3.89 -5.61 5.09
CA PRO A 183 -4.02 -6.01 6.50
C PRO A 183 -5.36 -6.66 6.84
N THR A 184 -6.29 -6.71 5.92
CA THR A 184 -7.65 -7.22 6.13
C THR A 184 -8.02 -8.40 5.23
N THR A 185 -7.09 -8.89 4.41
CA THR A 185 -7.31 -10.06 3.55
C THR A 185 -7.66 -11.28 4.39
N ALA A 186 -8.65 -12.05 3.94
CA ALA A 186 -9.20 -13.23 4.61
C ALA A 186 -9.95 -12.98 5.94
N LEU A 187 -10.33 -11.73 6.23
CA LEU A 187 -11.21 -11.39 7.36
C LEU A 187 -12.64 -11.10 6.87
N ASP A 188 -13.61 -11.32 7.74
CA ASP A 188 -14.98 -10.88 7.47
C ASP A 188 -15.09 -9.35 7.48
N VAL A 189 -16.10 -8.82 6.77
CA VAL A 189 -16.29 -7.37 6.54
C VAL A 189 -16.35 -6.59 7.86
N THR A 190 -16.95 -7.15 8.90
CA THR A 190 -17.07 -6.47 10.21
C THR A 190 -15.71 -6.34 10.89
N ILE A 191 -14.91 -7.39 10.90
CA ILE A 191 -13.55 -7.37 11.46
C ILE A 191 -12.64 -6.50 10.62
N GLN A 192 -12.79 -6.52 9.28
CA GLN A 192 -12.06 -5.63 8.37
C GLN A 192 -12.25 -4.17 8.76
N ALA A 193 -13.49 -3.70 8.90
CA ALA A 193 -13.78 -2.33 9.33
C ALA A 193 -13.13 -1.99 10.69
N GLN A 194 -13.23 -2.91 11.67
CA GLN A 194 -12.61 -2.72 12.99
C GLN A 194 -11.07 -2.61 12.93
N ILE A 195 -10.40 -3.37 12.05
CA ILE A 195 -8.95 -3.30 11.88
C ILE A 195 -8.53 -1.97 11.24
N ILE A 196 -9.27 -1.49 10.25
CA ILE A 196 -9.01 -0.21 9.60
C ILE A 196 -9.21 0.96 10.58
N ASP A 197 -10.31 0.95 11.33
CA ASP A 197 -10.56 1.93 12.39
C ASP A 197 -9.44 1.94 13.45
N LEU A 198 -8.98 0.75 13.83
CA LEU A 198 -7.86 0.60 14.76
C LEU A 198 -6.58 1.25 14.19
N ILE A 199 -6.22 0.98 12.94
CA ILE A 199 -5.04 1.57 12.29
C ILE A 199 -5.18 3.09 12.24
N LYS A 200 -6.36 3.61 11.88
CA LYS A 200 -6.66 5.06 11.85
C LYS A 200 -6.49 5.73 13.22
N GLN A 201 -7.08 5.14 14.27
CA GLN A 201 -6.95 5.65 15.63
C GLN A 201 -5.50 5.64 16.14
N LEU A 202 -4.75 4.57 15.81
CA LEU A 202 -3.35 4.44 16.19
C LEU A 202 -2.46 5.43 15.43
N GLN A 203 -2.71 5.64 14.14
CA GLN A 203 -2.05 6.66 13.33
C GLN A 203 -2.23 8.05 13.95
N GLN A 204 -3.45 8.43 14.27
CA GLN A 204 -3.75 9.73 14.88
C GLN A 204 -3.13 9.89 16.28
N LYS A 205 -3.19 8.84 17.11
CA LYS A 205 -2.70 8.86 18.49
C LYS A 205 -1.18 8.88 18.60
N LEU A 206 -0.49 8.17 17.69
CA LEU A 206 0.96 8.00 17.74
C LEU A 206 1.70 8.93 16.77
N GLY A 207 1.00 9.58 15.83
CA GLY A 207 1.61 10.40 14.78
C GLY A 207 2.40 9.58 13.75
N THR A 208 2.19 8.27 13.70
CA THR A 208 2.86 7.36 12.75
C THR A 208 2.34 7.62 11.34
N SER A 209 3.24 7.66 10.35
CA SER A 209 2.85 7.69 8.94
C SER A 209 2.48 6.29 8.47
N VAL A 210 1.53 6.16 7.55
CA VAL A 210 1.02 4.86 7.11
C VAL A 210 1.10 4.72 5.58
N ILE A 211 1.65 3.61 5.10
CA ILE A 211 1.44 3.13 3.73
C ILE A 211 0.43 1.99 3.81
N LEU A 212 -0.77 2.19 3.28
CA LEU A 212 -1.81 1.17 3.22
C LEU A 212 -1.87 0.57 1.81
N ILE A 213 -1.51 -0.69 1.69
CA ILE A 213 -1.66 -1.43 0.44
C ILE A 213 -2.97 -2.21 0.51
N THR A 214 -3.85 -1.97 -0.44
CA THR A 214 -5.13 -2.66 -0.54
C THR A 214 -5.68 -2.60 -1.97
N HIS A 215 -6.59 -3.49 -2.29
CA HIS A 215 -7.42 -3.44 -3.49
C HIS A 215 -8.84 -2.93 -3.21
N ASP A 216 -9.17 -2.68 -1.94
CA ASP A 216 -10.48 -2.19 -1.50
C ASP A 216 -10.50 -0.65 -1.43
N LEU A 217 -11.10 -0.02 -2.44
CA LEU A 217 -11.22 1.43 -2.51
C LEU A 217 -12.20 2.02 -1.47
N GLY A 218 -13.13 1.22 -0.95
CA GLY A 218 -14.03 1.63 0.12
C GLY A 218 -13.25 1.92 1.40
N VAL A 219 -12.31 1.04 1.74
CA VAL A 219 -11.38 1.22 2.86
C VAL A 219 -10.48 2.45 2.67
N VAL A 220 -9.98 2.65 1.46
CA VAL A 220 -9.09 3.78 1.12
C VAL A 220 -9.78 5.12 1.33
N ALA A 221 -11.07 5.23 0.94
CA ALA A 221 -11.84 6.47 1.06
C ALA A 221 -11.94 7.01 2.50
N ASP A 222 -11.91 6.11 3.49
CA ASP A 222 -12.06 6.47 4.91
C ASP A 222 -10.75 6.89 5.59
N ILE A 223 -9.60 6.37 5.16
CA ILE A 223 -8.34 6.53 5.89
C ILE A 223 -7.25 7.30 5.11
N ALA A 224 -7.26 7.24 3.77
CA ALA A 224 -6.16 7.77 2.98
C ALA A 224 -6.24 9.29 2.79
N HIS A 225 -5.11 9.98 2.99
CA HIS A 225 -4.94 11.38 2.62
C HIS A 225 -4.58 11.51 1.13
N ARG A 226 -3.70 10.62 0.65
CA ARG A 226 -3.27 10.52 -0.75
C ARG A 226 -3.32 9.09 -1.23
N ILE A 227 -3.51 8.95 -2.54
CA ILE A 227 -3.64 7.64 -3.20
C ILE A 227 -2.63 7.58 -4.35
N VAL A 228 -1.93 6.46 -4.42
CA VAL A 228 -1.02 6.07 -5.50
C VAL A 228 -1.65 4.88 -6.22
N VAL A 229 -2.04 5.06 -7.48
CA VAL A 229 -2.66 4.02 -8.31
C VAL A 229 -1.57 3.36 -9.14
N MET A 230 -1.37 2.06 -8.92
CA MET A 230 -0.38 1.25 -9.61
C MET A 230 -1.03 0.30 -10.63
N TYR A 231 -0.43 0.22 -11.80
CA TYR A 231 -0.79 -0.75 -12.83
C TYR A 231 0.46 -1.30 -13.53
N SER A 232 0.59 -2.62 -13.62
CA SER A 232 1.69 -3.30 -14.35
C SER A 232 3.07 -2.74 -13.98
N GLY A 233 3.36 -2.60 -12.68
CA GLY A 233 4.65 -2.15 -12.15
C GLY A 233 4.92 -0.65 -12.25
N LYS A 234 3.96 0.17 -12.62
CA LYS A 234 4.09 1.63 -12.74
C LYS A 234 3.03 2.36 -11.92
N VAL A 235 3.36 3.57 -11.49
CA VAL A 235 2.35 4.54 -11.02
C VAL A 235 1.70 5.15 -12.26
N VAL A 236 0.38 5.01 -12.36
CA VAL A 236 -0.40 5.55 -13.49
C VAL A 236 -1.12 6.84 -13.11
N GLU A 237 -1.44 7.01 -11.83
CA GLU A 237 -2.05 8.21 -11.28
C GLU A 237 -1.72 8.33 -9.79
N GLN A 238 -1.52 9.54 -9.27
CA GLN A 238 -1.41 9.82 -7.85
C GLN A 238 -1.93 11.22 -7.53
N GLY A 239 -2.54 11.36 -6.35
CA GLY A 239 -3.12 12.63 -5.94
C GLY A 239 -3.76 12.55 -4.56
N SER A 240 -4.44 13.61 -4.14
CA SER A 240 -5.26 13.58 -2.93
C SER A 240 -6.38 12.54 -3.05
N SER A 241 -6.88 12.07 -1.93
CA SER A 241 -8.03 11.15 -1.93
C SER A 241 -9.21 11.75 -2.70
N GLU A 242 -9.46 13.06 -2.51
CA GLU A 242 -10.51 13.80 -3.21
C GLU A 242 -10.31 13.81 -4.73
N ASP A 243 -9.07 14.06 -5.20
CA ASP A 243 -8.77 14.07 -6.64
C ASP A 243 -9.00 12.70 -7.28
N ILE A 244 -8.52 11.65 -6.64
CA ILE A 244 -8.63 10.30 -7.18
C ILE A 244 -10.09 9.82 -7.21
N PHE A 245 -10.88 10.10 -6.16
CA PHE A 245 -12.28 9.66 -6.12
C PHE A 245 -13.22 10.49 -6.99
N TYR A 246 -13.04 11.82 -7.05
CA TYR A 246 -14.00 12.71 -7.71
C TYR A 246 -13.50 13.31 -9.03
N ARG A 247 -12.18 13.35 -9.25
CA ARG A 247 -11.56 13.96 -10.42
C ARG A 247 -10.49 13.06 -11.08
N PRO A 248 -10.70 11.74 -11.20
CA PRO A 248 -9.70 10.84 -11.75
C PRO A 248 -9.29 11.26 -13.15
N LYS A 249 -8.00 11.12 -13.49
CA LYS A 249 -7.40 11.53 -14.77
C LYS A 249 -6.99 10.33 -15.63
N HIS A 250 -6.82 9.14 -15.05
CA HIS A 250 -6.41 7.95 -15.80
C HIS A 250 -7.59 7.00 -16.04
N PRO A 251 -7.80 6.48 -17.27
CA PRO A 251 -8.89 5.53 -17.57
C PRO A 251 -8.94 4.30 -16.68
N TYR A 252 -7.78 3.81 -16.23
CA TYR A 252 -7.70 2.69 -15.30
C TYR A 252 -8.29 3.05 -13.92
N THR A 253 -7.95 4.22 -13.38
CA THR A 253 -8.50 4.70 -12.10
C THR A 253 -10.02 4.82 -12.18
N TRP A 254 -10.52 5.36 -13.28
CA TRP A 254 -11.95 5.46 -13.51
C TRP A 254 -12.62 4.09 -13.59
N ALA A 255 -11.99 3.12 -14.26
CA ALA A 255 -12.49 1.74 -14.31
C ALA A 255 -12.49 1.07 -12.94
N LEU A 256 -11.43 1.27 -12.13
CA LEU A 256 -11.37 0.78 -10.74
C LEU A 256 -12.52 1.35 -9.89
N LEU A 257 -12.77 2.65 -9.97
CA LEU A 257 -13.84 3.31 -9.21
C LEU A 257 -15.24 2.82 -9.62
N LYS A 258 -15.44 2.53 -10.91
CA LYS A 258 -16.69 1.95 -11.41
C LYS A 258 -16.94 0.51 -10.97
N ALA A 259 -15.88 -0.23 -10.68
CA ALA A 259 -15.98 -1.60 -10.21
C ALA A 259 -16.38 -1.70 -8.71
N VAL A 260 -16.32 -0.58 -7.97
CA VAL A 260 -16.75 -0.54 -6.56
C VAL A 260 -18.29 -0.52 -6.49
N PRO A 261 -18.90 -1.45 -5.73
CA PRO A 261 -20.34 -1.44 -5.54
C PRO A 261 -20.82 -0.17 -4.85
N ARG A 262 -21.77 0.54 -5.46
CA ARG A 262 -22.41 1.71 -4.86
C ARG A 262 -23.66 1.28 -4.10
N LEU A 263 -23.64 1.45 -2.79
CA LEU A 263 -24.76 1.08 -1.90
C LEU A 263 -25.94 2.08 -1.94
N ASP A 264 -25.70 3.29 -2.44
CA ASP A 264 -26.65 4.39 -2.53
C ASP A 264 -27.60 4.33 -3.74
N LEU A 265 -27.32 3.45 -4.71
CA LEU A 265 -28.14 3.30 -5.91
C LEU A 265 -29.25 2.26 -5.69
N GLN A 266 -30.52 2.68 -5.78
CA GLN A 266 -31.70 1.81 -5.66
C GLN A 266 -31.83 0.77 -6.80
N ASN A 267 -31.19 0.99 -7.93
CA ASN A 267 -31.15 0.04 -9.04
C ASN A 267 -29.90 -0.81 -8.96
N LYS A 268 -30.05 -2.13 -9.02
CA LYS A 268 -28.93 -3.09 -9.19
C LYS A 268 -28.22 -2.80 -10.52
N GLN A 269 -27.22 -1.91 -10.48
CA GLN A 269 -26.31 -1.78 -11.61
C GLN A 269 -25.45 -3.04 -11.69
N GLN A 270 -25.30 -3.60 -12.88
CA GLN A 270 -24.31 -4.65 -13.12
C GLN A 270 -22.95 -4.08 -12.77
N LEU A 271 -22.20 -4.78 -11.92
CA LEU A 271 -20.81 -4.45 -11.64
C LEU A 271 -20.03 -4.51 -12.96
N VAL A 272 -19.44 -3.39 -13.33
CA VAL A 272 -18.59 -3.31 -14.53
C VAL A 272 -17.21 -3.81 -14.15
N SER A 273 -16.90 -5.05 -14.53
CA SER A 273 -15.54 -5.57 -14.41
C SER A 273 -14.64 -4.90 -15.46
N ILE A 274 -13.36 -4.74 -15.11
CA ILE A 274 -12.34 -4.29 -16.07
C ILE A 274 -12.05 -5.48 -16.99
N GLU A 275 -12.48 -5.40 -18.26
CA GLU A 275 -12.32 -6.47 -19.23
C GLU A 275 -10.84 -6.75 -19.54
N GLY A 276 -10.52 -7.99 -19.89
CA GLY A 276 -9.18 -8.45 -20.25
C GLY A 276 -8.30 -8.74 -19.01
N MET A 277 -7.07 -9.16 -19.28
CA MET A 277 -6.09 -9.52 -18.27
C MET A 277 -4.97 -8.46 -18.21
N PRO A 278 -4.35 -8.24 -17.02
CA PRO A 278 -3.14 -7.44 -16.93
C PRO A 278 -2.03 -8.02 -17.82
N PRO A 279 -1.16 -7.17 -18.41
CA PRO A 279 -0.08 -7.63 -19.26
C PRO A 279 0.96 -8.44 -18.49
N ASP A 280 1.61 -9.38 -19.16
CA ASP A 280 2.73 -10.15 -18.61
C ASP A 280 3.92 -9.23 -18.33
N LEU A 281 4.49 -9.37 -17.13
CA LEU A 281 5.66 -8.61 -16.69
C LEU A 281 7.01 -9.22 -17.11
N ILE A 282 7.01 -10.36 -17.78
CA ILE A 282 8.20 -10.91 -18.46
C ILE A 282 8.46 -10.09 -19.73
N THR A 283 7.41 -9.81 -20.51
CA THR A 283 7.46 -8.99 -21.73
C THR A 283 6.50 -7.82 -21.63
N PRO A 284 6.77 -6.86 -20.73
CA PRO A 284 5.85 -5.76 -20.49
C PRO A 284 5.71 -4.86 -21.73
N PRO A 285 4.52 -4.26 -21.94
CA PRO A 285 4.27 -3.35 -23.06
C PRO A 285 5.28 -2.21 -23.12
N VAL A 286 5.68 -1.85 -24.35
CA VAL A 286 6.58 -0.70 -24.61
C VAL A 286 5.85 0.62 -24.33
N GLY A 287 4.60 0.72 -24.74
CA GLY A 287 3.76 1.90 -24.60
C GLY A 287 3.09 2.04 -23.22
N CYS A 288 1.86 2.54 -23.23
CA CYS A 288 1.02 2.61 -22.04
C CYS A 288 0.67 1.18 -21.57
N PRO A 289 0.93 0.84 -20.30
CA PRO A 289 0.66 -0.52 -19.82
C PRO A 289 -0.83 -0.89 -19.83
N PHE A 290 -1.73 0.07 -19.80
CA PHE A 290 -3.18 -0.14 -19.84
C PHE A 290 -3.77 -0.10 -21.25
N ALA A 291 -2.96 0.12 -22.31
CA ALA A 291 -3.45 0.34 -23.69
C ALA A 291 -4.39 -0.74 -24.21
N GLU A 292 -4.11 -2.03 -23.94
CA GLU A 292 -4.92 -3.16 -24.41
C GLU A 292 -6.32 -3.24 -23.77
N ARG A 293 -6.48 -2.70 -22.58
CA ARG A 293 -7.73 -2.70 -21.80
C ARG A 293 -8.43 -1.33 -21.78
N CYS A 294 -7.79 -0.32 -22.39
CA CYS A 294 -8.26 1.05 -22.35
C CYS A 294 -9.30 1.30 -23.46
N PRO A 295 -10.55 1.68 -23.14
CA PRO A 295 -11.56 2.01 -24.13
C PRO A 295 -11.21 3.27 -24.94
N HIS A 296 -10.25 4.08 -24.48
CA HIS A 296 -9.78 5.32 -25.10
C HIS A 296 -8.38 5.15 -25.72
N THR A 297 -7.96 3.91 -26.02
CA THR A 297 -6.62 3.66 -26.54
C THR A 297 -6.41 4.35 -27.91
N MET A 298 -5.23 4.94 -28.08
CA MET A 298 -4.78 5.57 -29.34
C MET A 298 -3.55 4.81 -29.87
N LYS A 299 -3.21 4.96 -31.13
CA LYS A 299 -2.03 4.31 -31.74
C LYS A 299 -0.74 4.62 -30.96
N ILE A 300 -0.57 5.83 -30.48
CA ILE A 300 0.59 6.23 -29.68
C ILE A 300 0.67 5.48 -28.35
N CYS A 301 -0.47 5.11 -27.75
CA CYS A 301 -0.50 4.35 -26.52
C CYS A 301 0.14 2.96 -26.65
N GLN A 302 0.17 2.38 -27.85
CA GLN A 302 0.73 1.05 -28.12
C GLN A 302 2.26 1.10 -28.25
N THR A 303 2.81 2.20 -28.71
CA THR A 303 4.23 2.31 -29.10
C THR A 303 5.08 3.14 -28.17
N THR A 304 4.48 4.12 -27.48
CA THR A 304 5.21 5.10 -26.69
C THR A 304 4.62 5.24 -25.29
N PRO A 305 5.45 5.15 -24.22
CA PRO A 305 4.97 5.33 -22.87
C PRO A 305 4.48 6.76 -22.68
N PRO A 306 3.32 6.98 -22.01
CA PRO A 306 2.84 8.32 -21.74
C PRO A 306 3.78 9.05 -20.76
N PRO A 307 4.00 10.35 -20.96
CA PRO A 307 4.65 11.17 -19.95
C PRO A 307 3.72 11.38 -18.76
N THR A 308 4.28 11.73 -17.62
CA THR A 308 3.52 12.15 -16.45
C THR A 308 3.11 13.61 -16.62
N TYR A 309 1.82 13.88 -16.51
CA TYR A 309 1.23 15.22 -16.49
C TYR A 309 0.96 15.61 -15.05
N HIS A 310 1.37 16.83 -14.72
CA HIS A 310 1.15 17.44 -13.40
C HIS A 310 -0.05 18.39 -13.50
N PHE A 311 -0.97 18.26 -12.56
CA PHE A 311 -2.15 19.10 -12.42
C PHE A 311 -2.03 19.94 -11.14
N GLU A 312 -3.04 20.74 -10.86
CA GLU A 312 -3.12 21.50 -9.61
C GLU A 312 -3.08 20.57 -8.39
N ASP A 313 -2.64 21.10 -7.25
CA ASP A 313 -2.61 20.42 -5.95
C ASP A 313 -1.76 19.13 -5.87
N GLY A 314 -0.80 18.96 -6.78
CA GLY A 314 0.09 17.80 -6.79
C GLY A 314 -0.56 16.52 -7.33
N HIS A 315 -1.68 16.64 -8.03
CA HIS A 315 -2.29 15.55 -8.76
C HIS A 315 -1.49 15.24 -10.03
N GLU A 316 -1.16 13.98 -10.28
CA GLU A 316 -0.34 13.52 -11.40
C GLU A 316 -1.00 12.34 -12.10
N ALA A 317 -0.91 12.29 -13.43
CA ALA A 317 -1.37 11.14 -14.20
C ALA A 317 -0.51 10.89 -15.44
N SER A 318 -0.23 9.63 -15.73
CA SER A 318 0.54 9.19 -16.90
C SER A 318 -0.39 8.70 -18.01
N CYS A 319 -0.98 9.64 -18.77
CA CYS A 319 -1.95 9.30 -19.82
C CYS A 319 -1.88 10.28 -21.01
N TRP A 320 -1.80 9.74 -22.23
CA TRP A 320 -1.78 10.50 -23.47
C TRP A 320 -3.04 11.34 -23.73
N LEU A 321 -4.16 11.04 -23.09
CA LEU A 321 -5.38 11.86 -23.18
C LEU A 321 -5.17 13.29 -22.70
N HIS A 322 -4.15 13.55 -21.88
CA HIS A 322 -3.81 14.88 -21.38
C HIS A 322 -2.83 15.64 -22.26
N HIS A 323 -2.37 15.04 -23.38
CA HIS A 323 -1.50 15.73 -24.33
C HIS A 323 -2.24 16.93 -24.95
N PRO A 324 -1.59 18.12 -25.11
CA PRO A 324 -2.24 19.33 -25.63
C PRO A 324 -2.91 19.17 -27.02
N GLN A 325 -2.40 18.23 -27.84
CA GLN A 325 -2.95 17.92 -29.15
C GLN A 325 -4.10 16.89 -29.13
N CYS A 326 -4.40 16.31 -27.96
CA CYS A 326 -5.54 15.41 -27.83
C CYS A 326 -6.85 16.22 -27.88
N ARG A 327 -7.83 15.76 -28.69
CA ARG A 327 -9.14 16.41 -28.75
C ARG A 327 -9.86 16.25 -27.42
N LYS A 328 -10.17 17.36 -26.76
CA LYS A 328 -10.80 17.38 -25.42
C LYS A 328 -12.19 16.71 -25.40
N GLU A 329 -12.86 16.63 -26.55
CA GLU A 329 -14.16 15.96 -26.69
C GLU A 329 -14.17 14.46 -26.33
N ASN A 330 -12.98 13.82 -26.33
CA ASN A 330 -12.80 12.41 -26.01
C ASN A 330 -12.35 12.17 -24.55
N LEU A 331 -12.27 13.23 -23.72
CA LEU A 331 -11.86 13.07 -22.33
C LEU A 331 -13.07 12.66 -21.46
N PRO A 332 -13.14 11.42 -20.96
CA PRO A 332 -14.21 10.98 -20.07
C PRO A 332 -14.22 11.75 -18.74
N PHE A 333 -13.17 12.54 -18.48
CA PHE A 333 -12.94 13.29 -17.24
C PHE A 333 -13.26 14.79 -17.34
N VAL A 334 -13.56 15.32 -18.53
CA VAL A 334 -13.93 16.75 -18.71
C VAL A 334 -15.41 16.98 -18.36
N ALA A 335 -16.18 15.94 -18.21
CA ALA A 335 -17.51 16.01 -17.63
C ALA A 335 -17.45 16.17 -16.09
N GLY A 336 -16.59 17.05 -15.61
CA GLY A 336 -16.67 17.67 -14.28
C GLY A 336 -17.70 18.81 -14.25
N GLY A 337 -18.71 18.71 -15.07
CA GLY A 337 -20.00 19.29 -14.80
C GLY A 337 -20.73 18.33 -13.90
N GLY A 338 -20.92 18.69 -12.64
CA GLY A 338 -21.87 18.02 -11.78
C GLY A 338 -23.16 17.81 -12.60
N GLN A 339 -23.46 16.54 -12.90
CA GLN A 339 -24.84 16.21 -13.10
C GLN A 339 -25.48 16.46 -11.74
N GLU A 340 -26.00 17.67 -11.57
CA GLU A 340 -27.03 17.96 -10.62
C GLU A 340 -27.95 16.74 -10.58
N CYS A 341 -28.09 16.16 -9.39
CA CYS A 341 -29.23 15.31 -9.08
C CYS A 341 -30.49 16.09 -9.47
N GLN A 342 -30.97 15.89 -10.67
CA GLN A 342 -32.36 16.24 -10.97
C GLN A 342 -33.23 15.28 -10.18
N LYS A 343 -34.05 15.93 -9.37
CA LYS A 343 -35.03 15.45 -8.39
C LYS A 343 -35.86 14.26 -8.86
#